data_81c2bede97b2f5f4a59455773ef7a371
#
_entry.id   81c2bede97b2f5f4a59455773ef7a371
#
_cell.length_a   1.000
_cell.length_b   1.000
_cell.length_c   1.000
_cell.angle_alpha   90.00
_cell.angle_beta   90.00
_cell.angle_gamma   90.00
#
_symmetry.space_group_name_H-M   'P 1'
#
loop_
_entity.id
_entity.type
_entity.pdbx_description
1 polymer ?
#
loop_
_entity_poly.entity_id
_entity_poly.type
_entity_poly.pdbx_seq_one_letter_code
_entity_poly.pdbx_strand_id
1 'polypeptide(L)'
;MCTNYAQSFAQLTTLDYNILTTNNLINMSEKKIMVIGSSNTDMTVVADRLPVPGETVLGGKFAMGPGGKGANQAVAAQRLGGNVSFICKVGKDIFGENAIRHYNNEGMDTTGIMLSEQPSGVALISVDTHAENCIVVASGANGDITEADIESHRKEIEAASILLLQLEIPVEAVVRAAKIGHEAGVYVVLNPAPACDLPEEIYQYLSLIIPNQTEIALMTGIEARDEEGAAKAVEALRGKRVQDVIVTMGSKGSMVYHQGQATFVPSKKVNAVDTTAAGDTYCGGLCVALSEGKDIIEAARFATAASALTVQKRGAQDSIPYRKDIIL
;
A
#
# COMPACT_ATOMS: atom_id res chain seq x y z
N MET A 1 46.64 25.51 36.24
CA MET A 1 45.27 24.96 36.49
C MET A 1 44.31 25.20 35.32
N CYS A 2 44.74 25.18 34.06
CA CYS A 2 43.88 25.46 32.92
C CYS A 2 43.81 24.32 31.88
N THR A 3 44.36 23.14 32.16
CA THR A 3 44.44 22.03 31.19
C THR A 3 43.39 20.91 31.40
N ASN A 4 42.67 20.90 32.53
CA ASN A 4 41.71 19.82 32.82
C ASN A 4 40.26 20.10 32.44
N TYR A 5 39.92 21.32 32.01
CA TYR A 5 38.53 21.64 31.60
C TYR A 5 38.25 21.34 30.12
N ALA A 6 39.25 21.38 29.25
CA ALA A 6 39.07 21.13 27.83
C ALA A 6 38.86 19.64 27.48
N GLN A 7 39.45 18.73 28.27
CA GLN A 7 39.27 17.28 28.07
C GLN A 7 37.90 16.75 28.52
N SER A 8 37.28 17.39 29.55
CA SER A 8 35.95 17.04 30.05
C SER A 8 34.85 17.41 29.07
N PHE A 9 34.98 18.55 28.34
CA PHE A 9 33.97 18.98 27.37
C PHE A 9 33.99 18.14 26.07
N ALA A 10 35.18 17.68 25.63
CA ALA A 10 35.29 16.84 24.42
C ALA A 10 34.77 15.41 24.64
N GLN A 11 34.85 14.89 25.88
CA GLN A 11 34.26 13.57 26.20
C GLN A 11 32.75 13.59 26.34
N LEU A 12 32.14 14.69 26.86
CA LEU A 12 30.71 14.85 26.96
C LEU A 12 30.04 14.98 25.59
N THR A 13 30.64 15.73 24.67
CA THR A 13 30.07 15.90 23.31
C THR A 13 30.16 14.62 22.46
N THR A 14 31.16 13.77 22.67
CA THR A 14 31.28 12.48 21.94
C THR A 14 30.34 11.41 22.50
N LEU A 15 30.10 11.43 23.83
CA LEU A 15 29.13 10.52 24.45
C LEU A 15 27.68 10.88 24.05
N ASP A 16 27.34 12.17 24.07
CA ASP A 16 25.99 12.66 23.66
C ASP A 16 25.75 12.42 22.18
N TYR A 17 26.76 12.61 21.32
CA TYR A 17 26.64 12.32 19.88
C TYR A 17 26.47 10.82 19.62
N ASN A 18 27.18 9.95 20.32
CA ASN A 18 27.05 8.50 20.21
C ASN A 18 25.73 7.99 20.79
N ILE A 19 25.22 8.58 21.90
CA ILE A 19 23.92 8.23 22.46
C ILE A 19 22.79 8.68 21.53
N LEU A 20 22.89 9.88 20.93
CA LEU A 20 21.91 10.38 19.95
C LEU A 20 21.94 9.57 18.65
N THR A 21 23.12 9.16 18.15
CA THR A 21 23.22 8.30 16.95
C THR A 21 22.81 6.86 17.24
N THR A 22 23.12 6.31 18.41
CA THR A 22 22.68 4.95 18.79
C THR A 22 21.17 4.91 19.06
N ASN A 23 20.60 5.92 19.71
CA ASN A 23 19.14 6.02 19.88
C ASN A 23 18.41 6.25 18.56
N ASN A 24 18.98 7.01 17.62
CA ASN A 24 18.41 7.15 16.27
C ASN A 24 18.54 5.85 15.46
N LEU A 25 19.63 5.09 15.59
CA LEU A 25 19.80 3.79 14.92
C LEU A 25 18.90 2.70 15.54
N ILE A 26 18.71 2.72 16.86
CA ILE A 26 17.78 1.80 17.55
C ILE A 26 16.32 2.15 17.19
N ASN A 27 15.96 3.44 17.09
CA ASN A 27 14.61 3.86 16.65
C ASN A 27 14.30 3.58 15.18
N MET A 28 15.30 3.46 14.30
CA MET A 28 15.05 3.17 12.89
C MET A 28 14.71 1.69 12.62
N SER A 29 15.19 0.75 13.46
CA SER A 29 14.88 -0.69 13.30
C SER A 29 13.52 -1.09 13.88
N GLU A 30 12.83 -0.22 14.60
CA GLU A 30 11.57 -0.52 15.30
C GLU A 30 10.31 0.05 14.63
N LYS A 31 10.44 0.86 13.56
CA LYS A 31 9.26 1.45 12.90
C LYS A 31 8.53 0.42 12.05
N LYS A 32 7.57 -0.24 12.69
CA LYS A 32 6.74 -1.29 12.06
C LYS A 32 5.67 -0.70 11.16
N ILE A 33 5.59 -1.22 9.93
CA ILE A 33 4.50 -0.95 8.99
C ILE A 33 3.51 -2.10 9.12
N MET A 34 2.31 -1.81 9.60
CA MET A 34 1.21 -2.75 9.63
C MET A 34 0.39 -2.60 8.36
N VAL A 35 0.23 -3.67 7.59
CA VAL A 35 -0.69 -3.72 6.45
C VAL A 35 -1.86 -4.61 6.83
N ILE A 36 -3.08 -4.11 6.66
CA ILE A 36 -4.31 -4.90 6.84
C ILE A 36 -5.08 -4.85 5.53
N GLY A 37 -5.35 -6.01 4.93
CA GLY A 37 -6.03 -6.05 3.65
C GLY A 37 -6.17 -7.44 3.06
N SER A 38 -6.44 -7.48 1.76
CA SER A 38 -6.74 -8.67 1.00
C SER A 38 -5.51 -9.50 0.62
N SER A 39 -5.74 -10.80 0.45
CA SER A 39 -4.81 -11.74 -0.16
C SER A 39 -5.57 -12.56 -1.21
N ASN A 40 -5.18 -12.47 -2.48
CA ASN A 40 -5.80 -13.18 -3.59
C ASN A 40 -4.81 -14.10 -4.30
N THR A 41 -5.36 -15.10 -4.98
CA THR A 41 -4.67 -15.78 -6.06
C THR A 41 -5.22 -15.24 -7.39
N ASP A 42 -4.36 -14.61 -8.19
CA ASP A 42 -4.71 -14.10 -9.49
C ASP A 42 -4.59 -15.20 -10.54
N MET A 43 -5.67 -15.51 -11.24
CA MET A 43 -5.74 -16.49 -12.32
C MET A 43 -5.96 -15.77 -13.63
N THR A 44 -4.91 -15.66 -14.44
CA THR A 44 -4.92 -14.89 -15.69
C THR A 44 -4.93 -15.82 -16.89
N VAL A 45 -5.87 -15.57 -17.80
CA VAL A 45 -5.90 -16.20 -19.14
C VAL A 45 -5.70 -15.10 -20.18
N VAL A 46 -4.65 -15.21 -20.98
CA VAL A 46 -4.42 -14.35 -22.15
C VAL A 46 -4.91 -15.08 -23.39
N ALA A 47 -5.94 -14.56 -24.04
CA ALA A 47 -6.56 -15.12 -25.25
C ALA A 47 -6.49 -14.12 -26.40
N ASP A 48 -6.85 -14.54 -27.63
CA ASP A 48 -6.84 -13.67 -28.79
C ASP A 48 -7.87 -12.53 -28.67
N ARG A 49 -8.98 -12.81 -28.00
CA ARG A 49 -10.05 -11.84 -27.68
C ARG A 49 -10.81 -12.27 -26.44
N LEU A 50 -11.52 -11.33 -25.85
CA LEU A 50 -12.46 -11.61 -24.76
C LEU A 50 -13.72 -12.31 -25.31
N PRO A 51 -14.28 -13.32 -24.59
CA PRO A 51 -15.56 -13.95 -24.97
C PRO A 51 -16.72 -12.99 -24.75
N VAL A 52 -17.73 -13.09 -25.62
CA VAL A 52 -19.04 -12.46 -25.39
C VAL A 52 -19.95 -13.41 -24.59
N PRO A 53 -21.03 -12.92 -23.95
CA PRO A 53 -21.95 -13.78 -23.22
C PRO A 53 -22.45 -14.99 -24.03
N GLY A 54 -22.31 -16.18 -23.47
CA GLY A 54 -22.69 -17.45 -24.12
C GLY A 54 -21.61 -18.06 -25.01
N GLU A 55 -20.47 -17.43 -25.17
CA GLU A 55 -19.40 -17.89 -26.05
C GLU A 55 -18.32 -18.65 -25.27
N THR A 56 -17.69 -19.66 -25.93
CA THR A 56 -16.49 -20.32 -25.49
C THR A 56 -15.35 -20.01 -26.46
N VAL A 57 -14.29 -19.36 -25.97
CA VAL A 57 -13.06 -19.11 -26.71
C VAL A 57 -12.05 -20.16 -26.29
N LEU A 58 -11.52 -20.93 -27.27
CA LEU A 58 -10.49 -21.94 -27.03
C LEU A 58 -9.09 -21.35 -27.26
N GLY A 59 -8.12 -21.87 -26.55
CA GLY A 59 -6.74 -21.40 -26.59
C GLY A 59 -6.43 -20.44 -25.45
N GLY A 60 -5.28 -19.82 -25.56
CA GLY A 60 -4.83 -18.88 -24.55
C GLY A 60 -3.70 -19.44 -23.67
N LYS A 61 -3.03 -18.51 -22.98
CA LYS A 61 -1.96 -18.83 -22.01
C LYS A 61 -2.49 -18.58 -20.63
N PHE A 62 -2.40 -19.59 -19.77
CA PHE A 62 -2.77 -19.49 -18.37
C PHE A 62 -1.54 -19.16 -17.52
N ALA A 63 -1.72 -18.25 -16.59
CA ALA A 63 -0.78 -17.94 -15.51
C ALA A 63 -1.52 -17.83 -14.20
N MET A 64 -0.86 -18.18 -13.12
CA MET A 64 -1.38 -18.02 -11.76
C MET A 64 -0.29 -17.40 -10.89
N GLY A 65 -0.65 -16.42 -10.09
CA GLY A 65 0.30 -15.72 -9.22
C GLY A 65 -0.36 -15.15 -7.97
N PRO A 66 0.45 -14.70 -7.00
CA PRO A 66 -0.06 -14.02 -5.83
C PRO A 66 -0.55 -12.61 -6.19
N GLY A 67 -1.68 -12.21 -5.62
CA GLY A 67 -2.35 -10.93 -5.83
C GLY A 67 -3.10 -10.45 -4.60
N GLY A 68 -4.00 -9.50 -4.83
CA GLY A 68 -4.73 -8.79 -3.78
C GLY A 68 -3.98 -7.52 -3.33
N LYS A 69 -4.71 -6.40 -3.23
CA LYS A 69 -4.09 -5.08 -2.94
C LYS A 69 -3.34 -5.07 -1.61
N GLY A 70 -3.93 -5.66 -0.56
CA GLY A 70 -3.27 -5.78 0.73
C GLY A 70 -1.93 -6.50 0.63
N ALA A 71 -1.92 -7.68 0.02
CA ALA A 71 -0.72 -8.47 -0.17
C ALA A 71 0.31 -7.78 -1.08
N ASN A 72 -0.13 -7.16 -2.18
CA ASN A 72 0.75 -6.43 -3.08
C ASN A 72 1.46 -5.27 -2.36
N GLN A 73 0.71 -4.50 -1.56
CA GLN A 73 1.25 -3.37 -0.79
C GLN A 73 2.20 -3.84 0.33
N ALA A 74 1.88 -4.96 1.00
CA ALA A 74 2.73 -5.56 2.02
C ALA A 74 4.05 -6.05 1.42
N VAL A 75 3.99 -6.81 0.31
CA VAL A 75 5.19 -7.28 -0.42
C VAL A 75 6.01 -6.11 -0.95
N ALA A 76 5.36 -5.07 -1.48
CA ALA A 76 6.05 -3.87 -1.94
C ALA A 76 6.80 -3.19 -0.80
N ALA A 77 6.15 -2.97 0.34
CA ALA A 77 6.80 -2.40 1.51
C ALA A 77 7.96 -3.26 2.00
N GLN A 78 7.80 -4.58 2.06
CA GLN A 78 8.84 -5.52 2.49
C GLN A 78 10.06 -5.49 1.57
N ARG A 79 9.87 -5.63 0.25
CA ARG A 79 10.95 -5.62 -0.75
C ARG A 79 11.69 -4.29 -0.82
N LEU A 80 10.99 -3.20 -0.51
CA LEU A 80 11.55 -1.85 -0.47
C LEU A 80 12.24 -1.51 0.86
N GLY A 81 12.34 -2.47 1.80
CA GLY A 81 13.14 -2.39 3.02
C GLY A 81 12.35 -2.03 4.28
N GLY A 82 11.02 -2.13 4.24
CA GLY A 82 10.17 -1.94 5.42
C GLY A 82 10.21 -3.12 6.39
N ASN A 83 9.96 -2.86 7.66
CA ASN A 83 9.65 -3.88 8.67
C ASN A 83 8.14 -4.11 8.68
N VAL A 84 7.66 -5.13 7.95
CA VAL A 84 6.25 -5.32 7.63
C VAL A 84 5.60 -6.43 8.44
N SER A 85 4.46 -6.13 9.07
CA SER A 85 3.49 -7.12 9.53
C SER A 85 2.25 -7.08 8.64
N PHE A 86 1.74 -8.25 8.28
CA PHE A 86 0.59 -8.37 7.41
C PHE A 86 -0.55 -9.12 8.11
N ILE A 87 -1.68 -8.44 8.24
CA ILE A 87 -2.95 -9.00 8.72
C ILE A 87 -3.86 -9.22 7.53
N CYS A 88 -4.21 -10.46 7.26
CA CYS A 88 -5.18 -10.85 6.25
C CYS A 88 -5.87 -12.14 6.66
N LYS A 89 -6.84 -12.59 5.86
CA LYS A 89 -7.53 -13.86 6.08
C LYS A 89 -7.48 -14.68 4.80
N VAL A 90 -7.09 -15.95 4.92
CA VAL A 90 -7.00 -16.88 3.79
C VAL A 90 -7.78 -18.15 4.10
N GLY A 91 -8.20 -18.88 3.07
CA GLY A 91 -8.92 -20.13 3.24
C GLY A 91 -8.00 -21.27 3.72
N LYS A 92 -8.59 -22.31 4.29
CA LYS A 92 -7.93 -23.58 4.59
C LYS A 92 -7.80 -24.43 3.33
N ASP A 93 -7.18 -23.86 2.29
CA ASP A 93 -7.03 -24.48 0.98
C ASP A 93 -5.59 -24.29 0.44
N ILE A 94 -5.33 -24.88 -0.72
CA ILE A 94 -4.00 -24.81 -1.35
C ILE A 94 -3.55 -23.39 -1.67
N PHE A 95 -4.49 -22.46 -1.94
CA PHE A 95 -4.18 -21.06 -2.22
C PHE A 95 -3.73 -20.33 -0.95
N GLY A 96 -4.44 -20.57 0.18
CA GLY A 96 -4.04 -20.04 1.49
C GLY A 96 -2.69 -20.55 1.96
N GLU A 97 -2.43 -21.87 1.80
CA GLU A 97 -1.13 -22.47 2.13
C GLU A 97 0.00 -21.85 1.29
N ASN A 98 -0.24 -21.67 -0.02
CA ASN A 98 0.74 -21.07 -0.93
C ASN A 98 0.99 -19.59 -0.58
N ALA A 99 -0.06 -18.82 -0.23
CA ALA A 99 0.04 -17.45 0.18
C ALA A 99 0.90 -17.28 1.44
N ILE A 100 0.62 -18.05 2.49
CA ILE A 100 1.40 -18.02 3.75
C ILE A 100 2.87 -18.36 3.48
N ARG A 101 3.14 -19.41 2.68
CA ARG A 101 4.49 -19.80 2.32
C ARG A 101 5.21 -18.69 1.54
N HIS A 102 4.51 -18.06 0.61
CA HIS A 102 5.06 -16.96 -0.18
C HIS A 102 5.45 -15.78 0.72
N TYR A 103 4.56 -15.33 1.62
CA TYR A 103 4.86 -14.21 2.51
C TYR A 103 5.98 -14.51 3.51
N ASN A 104 6.07 -15.74 4.01
CA ASN A 104 7.22 -16.19 4.81
C ASN A 104 8.53 -16.11 4.02
N ASN A 105 8.52 -16.50 2.74
CA ASN A 105 9.70 -16.43 1.86
C ASN A 105 10.12 -14.98 1.55
N GLU A 106 9.15 -14.05 1.52
CA GLU A 106 9.44 -12.60 1.44
C GLU A 106 9.99 -12.02 2.75
N GLY A 107 10.01 -12.79 3.84
CA GLY A 107 10.51 -12.38 5.14
C GLY A 107 9.57 -11.48 5.94
N MET A 108 8.27 -11.51 5.61
CA MET A 108 7.26 -10.76 6.36
C MET A 108 6.87 -11.46 7.67
N ASP A 109 6.44 -10.69 8.67
CA ASP A 109 5.77 -11.21 9.84
C ASP A 109 4.34 -11.65 9.47
N THR A 110 4.14 -12.97 9.45
CA THR A 110 2.88 -13.61 9.05
C THR A 110 2.03 -14.08 10.23
N THR A 111 2.38 -13.70 11.45
CA THR A 111 1.66 -14.10 12.66
C THR A 111 0.22 -13.56 12.72
N GLY A 112 -0.07 -12.48 11.98
CA GLY A 112 -1.40 -11.89 11.83
C GLY A 112 -2.27 -12.53 10.73
N ILE A 113 -1.80 -13.58 10.05
CA ILE A 113 -2.61 -14.26 9.02
C ILE A 113 -3.60 -15.22 9.66
N MET A 114 -4.87 -14.94 9.43
CA MET A 114 -5.99 -15.75 9.95
C MET A 114 -6.44 -16.78 8.92
N LEU A 115 -7.00 -17.89 9.42
CA LEU A 115 -7.61 -18.94 8.60
C LEU A 115 -9.13 -18.85 8.63
N SER A 116 -9.77 -18.94 7.47
CA SER A 116 -11.23 -18.97 7.29
C SER A 116 -11.69 -20.36 6.81
N GLU A 117 -12.96 -20.69 7.11
CA GLU A 117 -13.66 -21.80 6.47
C GLU A 117 -14.15 -21.45 5.04
N GLN A 118 -14.17 -20.17 4.68
CA GLN A 118 -14.40 -19.73 3.30
C GLN A 118 -13.17 -20.00 2.45
N PRO A 119 -13.32 -20.24 1.14
CA PRO A 119 -12.20 -20.36 0.22
C PRO A 119 -11.33 -19.09 0.22
N SER A 120 -10.06 -19.22 -0.10
CA SER A 120 -9.19 -18.08 -0.32
C SER A 120 -9.71 -17.17 -1.44
N GLY A 121 -9.42 -15.87 -1.36
CA GLY A 121 -9.78 -14.91 -2.39
C GLY A 121 -9.12 -15.24 -3.75
N VAL A 122 -9.87 -15.07 -4.82
CA VAL A 122 -9.42 -15.35 -6.19
C VAL A 122 -9.84 -14.21 -7.11
N ALA A 123 -8.92 -13.76 -7.99
CA ALA A 123 -9.23 -12.90 -9.12
C ALA A 123 -9.14 -13.69 -10.42
N LEU A 124 -10.25 -13.77 -11.17
CA LEU A 124 -10.29 -14.34 -12.51
C LEU A 124 -10.11 -13.23 -13.53
N ILE A 125 -8.98 -13.27 -14.25
CA ILE A 125 -8.55 -12.20 -15.14
C ILE A 125 -8.46 -12.74 -16.57
N SER A 126 -9.28 -12.21 -17.46
CA SER A 126 -9.18 -12.47 -18.89
C SER A 126 -8.57 -11.27 -19.58
N VAL A 127 -7.54 -11.48 -20.40
CA VAL A 127 -6.82 -10.40 -21.12
C VAL A 127 -6.76 -10.78 -22.59
N ASP A 128 -7.01 -9.83 -23.47
CA ASP A 128 -6.89 -10.01 -24.92
C ASP A 128 -5.53 -9.53 -25.46
N THR A 129 -5.34 -9.68 -26.77
CA THR A 129 -4.11 -9.25 -27.45
C THR A 129 -3.95 -7.72 -27.53
N HIS A 130 -4.99 -6.94 -27.24
CA HIS A 130 -4.98 -5.48 -27.18
C HIS A 130 -4.77 -4.96 -25.74
N ALA A 131 -4.55 -5.87 -24.78
CA ALA A 131 -4.46 -5.60 -23.36
C ALA A 131 -5.78 -5.10 -22.71
N GLU A 132 -6.93 -5.30 -23.39
CA GLU A 132 -8.24 -5.16 -22.75
C GLU A 132 -8.44 -6.30 -21.76
N ASN A 133 -9.05 -6.02 -20.61
CA ASN A 133 -9.25 -7.03 -19.59
C ASN A 133 -10.69 -7.03 -19.03
N CYS A 134 -11.08 -8.20 -18.53
CA CYS A 134 -12.25 -8.39 -17.70
C CYS A 134 -11.80 -9.12 -16.43
N ILE A 135 -12.19 -8.58 -15.27
CA ILE A 135 -11.79 -9.11 -13.97
C ILE A 135 -13.03 -9.38 -13.14
N VAL A 136 -13.10 -10.58 -12.58
CA VAL A 136 -14.10 -10.96 -11.57
C VAL A 136 -13.36 -11.40 -10.33
N VAL A 137 -13.66 -10.77 -9.20
CA VAL A 137 -13.07 -11.10 -7.91
C VAL A 137 -14.08 -11.85 -7.05
N ALA A 138 -13.70 -13.05 -6.62
CA ALA A 138 -14.38 -13.77 -5.54
C ALA A 138 -13.63 -13.46 -4.24
N SER A 139 -14.22 -12.65 -3.37
CA SER A 139 -13.57 -12.19 -2.14
C SER A 139 -13.20 -13.32 -1.20
N GLY A 140 -14.03 -14.37 -1.10
CA GLY A 140 -13.77 -15.52 -0.24
C GLY A 140 -13.41 -15.07 1.19
N ALA A 141 -12.32 -15.60 1.72
CA ALA A 141 -11.83 -15.30 3.07
C ALA A 141 -11.56 -13.80 3.31
N ASN A 142 -11.25 -13.00 2.27
CA ASN A 142 -11.10 -11.54 2.44
C ASN A 142 -12.42 -10.91 2.89
N GLY A 143 -13.56 -11.38 2.36
CA GLY A 143 -14.88 -10.90 2.76
C GLY A 143 -15.35 -11.39 4.14
N ASP A 144 -14.61 -12.29 4.74
CA ASP A 144 -14.90 -12.89 6.05
C ASP A 144 -14.11 -12.23 7.21
N ILE A 145 -13.38 -11.14 6.92
CA ILE A 145 -12.71 -10.35 7.95
C ILE A 145 -13.75 -9.50 8.68
N THR A 146 -13.77 -9.60 10.00
CA THR A 146 -14.73 -8.92 10.88
C THR A 146 -14.06 -7.85 11.74
N GLU A 147 -14.86 -6.96 12.33
CA GLU A 147 -14.37 -6.01 13.34
C GLU A 147 -13.77 -6.75 14.56
N ALA A 148 -14.30 -7.92 14.91
CA ALA A 148 -13.77 -8.74 16.01
C ALA A 148 -12.39 -9.31 15.68
N ASP A 149 -12.14 -9.70 14.42
CA ASP A 149 -10.80 -10.09 13.95
C ASP A 149 -9.82 -8.94 14.12
N ILE A 150 -10.21 -7.74 13.68
CA ILE A 150 -9.39 -6.53 13.83
C ILE A 150 -9.11 -6.21 15.30
N GLU A 151 -10.14 -6.32 16.13
CA GLU A 151 -10.02 -6.08 17.59
C GLU A 151 -9.07 -7.07 18.27
N SER A 152 -9.01 -8.31 17.80
CA SER A 152 -8.08 -9.32 18.31
C SER A 152 -6.60 -8.94 18.08
N HIS A 153 -6.33 -8.11 17.08
CA HIS A 153 -5.01 -7.57 16.72
C HIS A 153 -4.78 -6.12 17.19
N ARG A 154 -5.62 -5.62 18.12
CA ARG A 154 -5.54 -4.23 18.61
C ARG A 154 -4.14 -3.84 19.04
N LYS A 155 -3.47 -4.67 19.85
CA LYS A 155 -2.14 -4.36 20.40
C LYS A 155 -1.08 -4.22 19.33
N GLU A 156 -1.14 -5.07 18.31
CA GLU A 156 -0.23 -5.04 17.17
C GLU A 156 -0.46 -3.81 16.32
N ILE A 157 -1.72 -3.39 16.13
CA ILE A 157 -2.08 -2.15 15.42
C ILE A 157 -1.60 -0.94 16.21
N GLU A 158 -1.86 -0.88 17.52
CA GLU A 158 -1.43 0.22 18.40
C GLU A 158 0.09 0.37 18.48
N ALA A 159 0.85 -0.72 18.30
CA ALA A 159 2.31 -0.71 18.31
C ALA A 159 2.94 -0.35 16.96
N ALA A 160 2.16 -0.24 15.89
CA ALA A 160 2.67 0.14 14.57
C ALA A 160 3.01 1.63 14.50
N SER A 161 3.97 1.98 13.63
CA SER A 161 4.24 3.39 13.29
C SER A 161 3.36 3.87 12.15
N ILE A 162 3.05 2.98 11.21
CA ILE A 162 2.20 3.24 10.05
C ILE A 162 1.21 2.08 9.91
N LEU A 163 -0.06 2.41 9.66
CA LEU A 163 -1.11 1.47 9.30
C LEU A 163 -1.56 1.74 7.86
N LEU A 164 -1.40 0.75 6.97
CA LEU A 164 -1.76 0.86 5.55
C LEU A 164 -2.97 -0.02 5.25
N LEU A 165 -4.02 0.59 4.70
CA LEU A 165 -5.33 0.00 4.47
C LEU A 165 -5.76 0.15 2.99
N GLN A 166 -6.61 -0.78 2.51
CA GLN A 166 -7.27 -0.74 1.20
C GLN A 166 -8.73 -1.19 1.35
N LEU A 167 -9.48 -1.31 0.25
CA LEU A 167 -10.93 -1.56 0.28
C LEU A 167 -11.35 -2.90 -0.38
N GLU A 168 -10.46 -3.91 -0.38
CA GLU A 168 -10.79 -5.28 -0.81
C GLU A 168 -11.19 -6.22 0.36
N ILE A 169 -11.40 -5.65 1.53
CA ILE A 169 -11.97 -6.30 2.72
C ILE A 169 -13.19 -5.51 3.19
N PRO A 170 -14.04 -6.03 4.08
CA PRO A 170 -15.23 -5.31 4.56
C PRO A 170 -14.90 -3.93 5.11
N VAL A 171 -15.68 -2.93 4.69
CA VAL A 171 -15.47 -1.51 5.05
C VAL A 171 -15.52 -1.31 6.57
N GLU A 172 -16.37 -2.06 7.28
CA GLU A 172 -16.50 -2.02 8.73
C GLU A 172 -15.17 -2.41 9.42
N ALA A 173 -14.50 -3.43 8.88
CA ALA A 173 -13.19 -3.85 9.38
C ALA A 173 -12.12 -2.76 9.10
N VAL A 174 -12.16 -2.12 7.93
CA VAL A 174 -11.25 -1.01 7.58
C VAL A 174 -11.47 0.19 8.51
N VAL A 175 -12.73 0.57 8.75
CA VAL A 175 -13.09 1.67 9.68
C VAL A 175 -12.61 1.34 11.09
N ARG A 176 -12.82 0.08 11.54
CA ARG A 176 -12.36 -0.34 12.87
C ARG A 176 -10.85 -0.26 13.01
N ALA A 177 -10.10 -0.73 12.02
CA ALA A 177 -8.64 -0.66 12.01
C ALA A 177 -8.14 0.80 12.00
N ALA A 178 -8.73 1.64 11.14
CA ALA A 178 -8.38 3.06 11.06
C ALA A 178 -8.63 3.77 12.40
N LYS A 179 -9.75 3.50 13.05
CA LYS A 179 -10.08 4.06 14.36
C LYS A 179 -9.08 3.67 15.43
N ILE A 180 -8.74 2.36 15.54
CA ILE A 180 -7.74 1.87 16.51
C ILE A 180 -6.40 2.56 16.29
N GLY A 181 -5.92 2.60 15.02
CA GLY A 181 -4.66 3.26 14.70
C GLY A 181 -4.67 4.74 15.05
N HIS A 182 -5.73 5.46 14.70
CA HIS A 182 -5.88 6.88 15.01
C HIS A 182 -5.87 7.16 16.52
N GLU A 183 -6.64 6.41 17.30
CA GLU A 183 -6.71 6.55 18.77
C GLU A 183 -5.36 6.29 19.45
N ALA A 184 -4.51 5.46 18.85
CA ALA A 184 -3.16 5.16 19.33
C ALA A 184 -2.08 6.12 18.79
N GLY A 185 -2.43 7.06 17.90
CA GLY A 185 -1.46 7.99 17.30
C GLY A 185 -0.64 7.38 16.16
N VAL A 186 -1.06 6.23 15.62
CA VAL A 186 -0.45 5.60 14.43
C VAL A 186 -0.75 6.45 13.19
N TYR A 187 0.21 6.55 12.26
CA TYR A 187 0.01 7.23 10.99
C TYR A 187 -0.84 6.35 10.05
N VAL A 188 -2.13 6.67 9.95
CA VAL A 188 -3.11 5.85 9.19
C VAL A 188 -3.15 6.30 7.74
N VAL A 189 -2.86 5.37 6.83
CA VAL A 189 -2.84 5.55 5.38
C VAL A 189 -3.93 4.69 4.75
N LEU A 190 -4.80 5.30 3.94
CA LEU A 190 -5.80 4.58 3.15
C LEU A 190 -5.51 4.76 1.65
N ASN A 191 -5.34 3.65 0.93
CA ASN A 191 -5.51 3.60 -0.51
C ASN A 191 -6.98 3.20 -0.78
N PRO A 192 -7.86 4.10 -1.26
CA PRO A 192 -9.29 3.85 -1.41
C PRO A 192 -9.61 3.04 -2.68
N ALA A 193 -8.97 1.90 -2.82
CA ALA A 193 -9.01 1.01 -3.98
C ALA A 193 -9.50 -0.41 -3.60
N PRO A 194 -10.47 -0.98 -4.35
CA PRO A 194 -11.32 -0.31 -5.35
C PRO A 194 -12.24 0.72 -4.69
N ALA A 195 -12.55 1.80 -5.42
CA ALA A 195 -13.41 2.85 -4.86
C ALA A 195 -14.81 2.30 -4.53
N CYS A 196 -15.29 2.63 -3.34
CA CYS A 196 -16.63 2.35 -2.87
C CYS A 196 -17.13 3.51 -1.98
N ASP A 197 -18.40 3.45 -1.62
CA ASP A 197 -18.96 4.40 -0.66
C ASP A 197 -18.34 4.17 0.73
N LEU A 198 -17.80 5.23 1.33
CA LEU A 198 -17.20 5.19 2.64
C LEU A 198 -18.06 5.95 3.66
N PRO A 199 -18.23 5.41 4.89
CA PRO A 199 -18.87 6.14 5.97
C PRO A 199 -18.09 7.43 6.26
N GLU A 200 -18.81 8.53 6.49
CA GLU A 200 -18.21 9.85 6.72
C GLU A 200 -17.20 9.85 7.88
N GLU A 201 -17.42 9.00 8.87
CA GLU A 201 -16.56 8.91 10.05
C GLU A 201 -15.13 8.42 9.76
N ILE A 202 -14.87 7.66 8.66
CA ILE A 202 -13.52 7.14 8.40
C ILE A 202 -12.52 8.27 8.16
N TYR A 203 -12.97 9.35 7.51
CA TYR A 203 -12.07 10.43 7.07
C TYR A 203 -11.34 11.11 8.24
N GLN A 204 -11.96 11.22 9.42
CA GLN A 204 -11.33 11.79 10.60
C GLN A 204 -10.21 10.91 11.20
N TYR A 205 -10.18 9.62 10.85
CA TYR A 205 -9.18 8.68 11.34
C TYR A 205 -7.94 8.61 10.44
N LEU A 206 -8.02 9.22 9.24
CA LEU A 206 -6.94 9.14 8.24
C LEU A 206 -5.92 10.27 8.43
N SER A 207 -4.64 9.90 8.48
CA SER A 207 -3.53 10.84 8.33
C SER A 207 -3.29 11.17 6.85
N LEU A 208 -3.44 10.16 5.97
CA LEU A 208 -3.20 10.28 4.54
C LEU A 208 -4.18 9.39 3.75
N ILE A 209 -4.70 9.92 2.64
CA ILE A 209 -5.44 9.14 1.65
C ILE A 209 -4.75 9.22 0.29
N ILE A 210 -4.68 8.06 -0.42
CA ILE A 210 -3.94 7.95 -1.68
C ILE A 210 -4.86 7.40 -2.79
N PRO A 211 -5.80 8.20 -3.32
CA PRO A 211 -6.60 7.82 -4.47
C PRO A 211 -5.84 8.01 -5.78
N ASN A 212 -6.24 7.28 -6.82
CA ASN A 212 -5.94 7.66 -8.19
C ASN A 212 -7.00 8.65 -8.76
N GLN A 213 -6.81 9.08 -10.01
CA GLN A 213 -7.71 10.06 -10.66
C GLN A 213 -9.17 9.56 -10.74
N THR A 214 -9.38 8.26 -10.99
CA THR A 214 -10.71 7.66 -11.06
C THR A 214 -11.34 7.55 -9.67
N GLU A 215 -10.57 7.09 -8.70
CA GLU A 215 -11.03 6.92 -7.33
C GLU A 215 -11.45 8.26 -6.70
N ILE A 216 -10.61 9.30 -6.84
CA ILE A 216 -10.98 10.61 -6.28
C ILE A 216 -12.20 11.22 -6.98
N ALA A 217 -12.36 10.98 -8.28
CA ALA A 217 -13.54 11.43 -9.01
C ALA A 217 -14.82 10.73 -8.53
N LEU A 218 -14.76 9.42 -8.26
CA LEU A 218 -15.88 8.67 -7.68
C LEU A 218 -16.23 9.14 -6.26
N MET A 219 -15.21 9.44 -5.44
CA MET A 219 -15.40 9.87 -4.05
C MET A 219 -15.94 11.30 -3.91
N THR A 220 -15.65 12.17 -4.88
CA THR A 220 -15.96 13.61 -4.78
C THR A 220 -16.97 14.10 -5.82
N GLY A 221 -17.21 13.32 -6.88
CA GLY A 221 -17.98 13.77 -8.04
C GLY A 221 -17.22 14.76 -8.92
N ILE A 222 -15.93 14.99 -8.69
CA ILE A 222 -15.11 15.99 -9.40
C ILE A 222 -14.03 15.28 -10.20
N GLU A 223 -14.01 15.50 -11.52
CA GLU A 223 -13.02 14.92 -12.41
C GLU A 223 -11.61 15.49 -12.14
N ALA A 224 -10.63 14.60 -11.98
CA ALA A 224 -9.23 14.93 -11.68
C ALA A 224 -8.30 14.67 -12.88
N ARG A 225 -8.70 15.11 -14.11
CA ARG A 225 -7.95 14.84 -15.35
C ARG A 225 -6.64 15.63 -15.45
N ASP A 226 -6.58 16.77 -14.80
CA ASP A 226 -5.44 17.69 -14.76
C ASP A 226 -5.18 18.19 -13.33
N GLU A 227 -4.21 19.05 -13.18
CA GLU A 227 -3.82 19.60 -11.88
C GLU A 227 -4.94 20.44 -11.24
N GLU A 228 -5.70 21.20 -12.03
CA GLU A 228 -6.79 22.02 -11.52
C GLU A 228 -7.95 21.17 -11.01
N GLY A 229 -8.35 20.16 -11.78
CA GLY A 229 -9.39 19.20 -11.38
C GLY A 229 -8.98 18.42 -10.13
N ALA A 230 -7.73 17.94 -10.08
CA ALA A 230 -7.17 17.28 -8.91
C ALA A 230 -7.19 18.20 -7.68
N ALA A 231 -6.82 19.48 -7.81
CA ALA A 231 -6.88 20.45 -6.72
C ALA A 231 -8.29 20.63 -6.16
N LYS A 232 -9.29 20.76 -7.04
CA LYS A 232 -10.70 20.89 -6.62
C LYS A 232 -11.21 19.63 -5.90
N ALA A 233 -10.87 18.45 -6.43
CA ALA A 233 -11.26 17.18 -5.84
C ALA A 233 -10.62 16.97 -4.45
N VAL A 234 -9.35 17.36 -4.30
CA VAL A 234 -8.65 17.31 -3.01
C VAL A 234 -9.30 18.25 -1.99
N GLU A 235 -9.66 19.48 -2.39
CA GLU A 235 -10.29 20.42 -1.47
C GLU A 235 -11.63 19.87 -0.95
N ALA A 236 -12.38 19.15 -1.79
CA ALA A 236 -13.59 18.45 -1.37
C ALA A 236 -13.31 17.35 -0.33
N LEU A 237 -12.21 16.57 -0.49
CA LEU A 237 -11.79 15.58 0.51
C LEU A 237 -11.30 16.21 1.81
N ARG A 238 -10.57 17.33 1.73
CA ARG A 238 -10.12 18.07 2.92
C ARG A 238 -11.29 18.60 3.75
N GLY A 239 -12.37 18.99 3.09
CA GLY A 239 -13.64 19.33 3.75
C GLY A 239 -14.17 18.19 4.63
N LYS A 240 -13.77 16.94 4.38
CA LYS A 240 -14.10 15.75 5.18
C LYS A 240 -13.08 15.45 6.30
N ARG A 241 -12.17 16.37 6.62
CA ARG A 241 -11.17 16.30 7.70
C ARG A 241 -9.96 15.39 7.45
N VAL A 242 -9.70 14.97 6.22
CA VAL A 242 -8.44 14.29 5.89
C VAL A 242 -7.29 15.29 5.95
N GLN A 243 -6.18 14.90 6.61
CA GLN A 243 -5.03 15.81 6.79
C GLN A 243 -4.27 16.00 5.48
N ASP A 244 -3.83 14.90 4.87
CA ASP A 244 -3.01 14.88 3.67
C ASP A 244 -3.67 14.04 2.57
N VAL A 245 -3.47 14.45 1.32
CA VAL A 245 -3.99 13.73 0.15
C VAL A 245 -2.88 13.61 -0.90
N ILE A 246 -2.69 12.41 -1.44
CA ILE A 246 -1.85 12.20 -2.61
C ILE A 246 -2.71 11.62 -3.73
N VAL A 247 -2.82 12.34 -4.85
CA VAL A 247 -3.52 11.84 -6.04
C VAL A 247 -2.48 11.26 -6.99
N THR A 248 -2.54 9.94 -7.23
CA THR A 248 -1.70 9.30 -8.24
C THR A 248 -2.28 9.54 -9.64
N MET A 249 -1.43 9.96 -10.59
CA MET A 249 -1.82 10.41 -11.93
C MET A 249 -1.17 9.56 -13.04
N GLY A 250 -0.95 8.27 -12.76
CA GLY A 250 -0.35 7.31 -13.68
C GLY A 250 1.02 7.75 -14.19
N SER A 251 1.21 7.75 -15.50
CA SER A 251 2.49 8.12 -16.14
C SER A 251 2.92 9.58 -15.91
N LYS A 252 2.03 10.44 -15.44
CA LYS A 252 2.36 11.84 -15.10
C LYS A 252 3.12 11.93 -13.78
N GLY A 253 2.82 11.07 -12.81
CA GLY A 253 3.39 11.12 -11.46
C GLY A 253 2.32 11.21 -10.39
N SER A 254 2.50 12.07 -9.40
CA SER A 254 1.52 12.29 -8.32
C SER A 254 1.46 13.74 -7.88
N MET A 255 0.28 14.16 -7.38
CA MET A 255 0.06 15.46 -6.76
C MET A 255 -0.07 15.26 -5.26
N VAL A 256 0.84 15.85 -4.50
CA VAL A 256 0.89 15.79 -3.03
C VAL A 256 0.32 17.07 -2.46
N TYR A 257 -0.72 16.93 -1.62
CA TYR A 257 -1.32 18.00 -0.86
C TYR A 257 -1.01 17.81 0.62
N HIS A 258 -0.17 18.68 1.14
CA HIS A 258 0.33 18.64 2.51
C HIS A 258 0.39 20.03 3.10
N GLN A 259 -0.12 20.23 4.33
CA GLN A 259 -0.11 21.50 5.04
C GLN A 259 -0.63 22.70 4.23
N GLY A 260 -1.64 22.47 3.39
CA GLY A 260 -2.25 23.52 2.56
C GLY A 260 -1.49 23.84 1.28
N GLN A 261 -0.42 23.12 0.96
CA GLN A 261 0.36 23.29 -0.26
C GLN A 261 0.20 22.09 -1.20
N ALA A 262 0.11 22.36 -2.49
CA ALA A 262 0.15 21.37 -3.55
C ALA A 262 1.54 21.29 -4.16
N THR A 263 2.11 20.09 -4.25
CA THR A 263 3.41 19.85 -4.88
C THR A 263 3.28 18.71 -5.89
N PHE A 264 3.62 18.96 -7.13
CA PHE A 264 3.65 17.95 -8.18
C PHE A 264 4.97 17.17 -8.14
N VAL A 265 4.88 15.84 -8.09
CA VAL A 265 6.02 14.92 -8.17
C VAL A 265 5.94 14.19 -9.51
N PRO A 266 6.78 14.57 -10.50
CA PRO A 266 6.72 13.98 -11.84
C PRO A 266 7.24 12.54 -11.84
N SER A 267 6.64 11.69 -12.71
CA SER A 267 7.16 10.36 -12.99
C SER A 267 8.30 10.41 -14.01
N LYS A 268 9.21 9.43 -13.92
CA LYS A 268 10.19 9.19 -15.00
C LYS A 268 9.49 8.51 -16.19
N LYS A 269 9.79 8.96 -17.42
CA LYS A 269 9.32 8.27 -18.62
C LYS A 269 9.99 6.91 -18.74
N VAL A 270 9.19 5.86 -18.75
CA VAL A 270 9.63 4.47 -18.91
C VAL A 270 8.79 3.76 -19.95
N ASN A 271 9.27 2.64 -20.47
CA ASN A 271 8.48 1.81 -21.36
C ASN A 271 7.60 0.88 -20.49
N ALA A 272 6.34 1.23 -20.32
CA ALA A 272 5.39 0.44 -19.55
C ALA A 272 4.99 -0.83 -20.32
N VAL A 273 5.09 -1.97 -19.66
CA VAL A 273 4.71 -3.30 -20.15
C VAL A 273 3.41 -3.77 -19.51
N ASP A 274 3.27 -3.50 -18.21
CA ASP A 274 2.11 -3.89 -17.40
C ASP A 274 1.97 -2.91 -16.24
N THR A 275 0.77 -2.38 -16.01
CA THR A 275 0.53 -1.39 -14.94
C THR A 275 -0.02 -2.03 -13.65
N THR A 276 -0.16 -3.36 -13.62
CA THR A 276 -0.60 -4.10 -12.44
C THR A 276 0.33 -3.83 -11.26
N ALA A 277 -0.24 -3.66 -10.08
CA ALA A 277 0.46 -3.37 -8.83
C ALA A 277 1.30 -2.07 -8.81
N ALA A 278 1.22 -1.20 -9.82
CA ALA A 278 1.94 0.08 -9.82
C ALA A 278 1.51 0.98 -8.65
N GLY A 279 0.19 1.10 -8.42
CA GLY A 279 -0.38 1.83 -7.28
C GLY A 279 -0.04 1.18 -5.94
N ASP A 280 -0.04 -0.16 -5.89
CA ASP A 280 0.32 -0.90 -4.68
C ASP A 280 1.79 -0.69 -4.32
N THR A 281 2.68 -0.73 -5.32
CA THR A 281 4.10 -0.42 -5.14
C THR A 281 4.31 1.02 -4.68
N TYR A 282 3.53 1.96 -5.22
CA TYR A 282 3.56 3.35 -4.77
C TYR A 282 3.19 3.45 -3.29
N CYS A 283 2.07 2.86 -2.86
CA CYS A 283 1.61 2.91 -1.47
C CYS A 283 2.60 2.25 -0.51
N GLY A 284 3.09 1.04 -0.83
CA GLY A 284 4.09 0.35 -0.03
C GLY A 284 5.41 1.14 0.07
N GLY A 285 5.91 1.65 -1.06
CA GLY A 285 7.13 2.46 -1.10
C GLY A 285 7.02 3.77 -0.34
N LEU A 286 5.87 4.45 -0.44
CA LEU A 286 5.60 5.67 0.33
C LEU A 286 5.68 5.42 1.83
N CYS A 287 5.00 4.35 2.31
CA CYS A 287 5.02 3.98 3.72
C CYS A 287 6.43 3.65 4.22
N VAL A 288 7.25 2.98 3.40
CA VAL A 288 8.66 2.72 3.74
C VAL A 288 9.44 4.02 3.92
N ALA A 289 9.36 4.92 2.95
CA ALA A 289 10.09 6.18 3.00
C ALA A 289 9.65 7.07 4.18
N LEU A 290 8.33 7.10 4.48
CA LEU A 290 7.81 7.79 5.67
C LEU A 290 8.29 7.13 6.97
N SER A 291 8.34 5.80 7.05
CA SER A 291 8.86 5.09 8.23
C SER A 291 10.35 5.35 8.46
N GLU A 292 11.11 5.63 7.41
CA GLU A 292 12.52 6.06 7.48
C GLU A 292 12.68 7.53 7.94
N GLY A 293 11.57 8.26 8.10
CA GLY A 293 11.59 9.67 8.53
C GLY A 293 11.78 10.68 7.41
N LYS A 294 11.61 10.27 6.14
CA LYS A 294 11.58 11.19 5.00
C LYS A 294 10.33 12.06 5.06
N ASP A 295 10.43 13.30 4.58
CA ASP A 295 9.25 14.11 4.36
C ASP A 295 8.34 13.52 3.27
N ILE A 296 7.09 13.96 3.22
CA ILE A 296 6.08 13.38 2.34
C ILE A 296 6.42 13.56 0.84
N ILE A 297 7.15 14.62 0.48
CA ILE A 297 7.57 14.88 -0.91
C ILE A 297 8.71 13.94 -1.31
N GLU A 298 9.69 13.74 -0.43
CA GLU A 298 10.77 12.78 -0.63
C GLU A 298 10.21 11.35 -0.68
N ALA A 299 9.25 11.04 0.19
CA ALA A 299 8.55 9.76 0.20
C ALA A 299 7.78 9.52 -1.11
N ALA A 300 7.09 10.53 -1.63
CA ALA A 300 6.39 10.46 -2.91
C ALA A 300 7.36 10.28 -4.10
N ARG A 301 8.54 10.90 -4.06
CA ARG A 301 9.59 10.69 -5.09
C ARG A 301 10.10 9.25 -5.08
N PHE A 302 10.37 8.71 -3.89
CA PHE A 302 10.77 7.31 -3.74
C PHE A 302 9.70 6.34 -4.25
N ALA A 303 8.45 6.54 -3.84
CA ALA A 303 7.30 5.77 -4.28
C ALA A 303 7.10 5.81 -5.80
N THR A 304 7.23 7.00 -6.40
CA THR A 304 7.16 7.20 -7.85
C THR A 304 8.26 6.43 -8.58
N ALA A 305 9.50 6.44 -8.07
CA ALA A 305 10.62 5.72 -8.67
C ALA A 305 10.40 4.19 -8.59
N ALA A 306 9.90 3.68 -7.47
CA ALA A 306 9.58 2.26 -7.30
C ALA A 306 8.46 1.83 -8.26
N SER A 307 7.35 2.58 -8.31
CA SER A 307 6.24 2.32 -9.22
C SER A 307 6.64 2.35 -10.70
N ALA A 308 7.55 3.27 -11.08
CA ALA A 308 8.08 3.32 -12.45
C ALA A 308 8.91 2.08 -12.84
N LEU A 309 9.54 1.38 -11.89
CA LEU A 309 10.20 0.10 -12.15
C LEU A 309 9.19 -1.04 -12.26
N THR A 310 8.15 -1.05 -11.44
CA THR A 310 7.07 -2.04 -11.47
C THR A 310 6.45 -2.15 -12.86
N VAL A 311 6.07 -1.04 -13.47
CA VAL A 311 5.38 -1.04 -14.76
C VAL A 311 6.22 -1.57 -15.94
N GLN A 312 7.51 -1.80 -15.75
CA GLN A 312 8.42 -2.32 -16.79
C GLN A 312 8.46 -3.86 -16.85
N LYS A 313 7.78 -4.54 -15.91
CA LYS A 313 7.70 -5.99 -15.83
C LYS A 313 6.24 -6.43 -15.82
N ARG A 314 6.00 -7.68 -16.23
CA ARG A 314 4.64 -8.27 -16.16
C ARG A 314 4.35 -8.87 -14.81
N GLY A 315 3.06 -8.91 -14.46
CA GLY A 315 2.53 -9.53 -13.25
C GLY A 315 2.40 -8.57 -12.08
N ALA A 316 1.66 -8.98 -11.06
CA ALA A 316 1.44 -8.19 -9.84
C ALA A 316 2.71 -8.20 -8.97
N GLN A 317 2.82 -9.15 -8.04
CA GLN A 317 3.96 -9.17 -7.11
C GLN A 317 5.30 -9.47 -7.78
N ASP A 318 5.31 -10.21 -8.91
CA ASP A 318 6.54 -10.51 -9.67
C ASP A 318 7.20 -9.26 -10.26
N SER A 319 6.43 -8.20 -10.51
CA SER A 319 6.93 -6.94 -11.07
C SER A 319 7.53 -5.99 -10.01
N ILE A 320 7.20 -6.18 -8.74
CA ILE A 320 7.60 -5.29 -7.64
C ILE A 320 9.12 -5.33 -7.44
N PRO A 321 9.82 -4.18 -7.49
CA PRO A 321 11.26 -4.12 -7.36
C PRO A 321 11.72 -4.32 -5.91
N TYR A 322 13.01 -4.63 -5.75
CA TYR A 322 13.69 -4.59 -4.46
C TYR A 322 14.34 -3.23 -4.22
N ARG A 323 14.59 -2.89 -2.96
CA ARG A 323 15.22 -1.63 -2.54
C ARG A 323 16.49 -1.30 -3.32
N LYS A 324 17.34 -2.29 -3.56
CA LYS A 324 18.62 -2.14 -4.30
C LYS A 324 18.45 -1.72 -5.76
N ASP A 325 17.26 -1.91 -6.33
CA ASP A 325 16.97 -1.58 -7.73
C ASP A 325 16.54 -0.11 -7.89
N ILE A 326 16.25 0.60 -6.78
CA ILE A 326 15.80 1.99 -6.78
C ILE A 326 16.99 2.93 -6.88
N ILE A 327 17.04 3.70 -7.96
CA ILE A 327 18.00 4.78 -8.20
C ILE A 327 17.21 6.10 -8.25
N LEU A 328 17.40 6.96 -7.24
CA LEU A 328 16.74 8.27 -7.11
C LEU A 328 17.43 9.35 -7.95
#